data_a6720cac3a882be7a6042907f0209da4
#
_entry.id   a6720cac3a882be7a6042907f0209da4
#
_cell.length_a   1.000
_cell.length_b   1.000
_cell.length_c   1.000
_cell.angle_alpha   90.00
_cell.angle_beta   90.00
_cell.angle_gamma   90.00
#
_symmetry.space_group_name_H-M   'P 1'
#
loop_
_entity.id
_entity.type
_entity.pdbx_description
1 polymer ?
#
loop_
_entity_poly.entity_id
_entity_poly.type
_entity_poly.pdbx_seq_one_letter_code
_entity_poly.pdbx_strand_id
1 'polypeptide(L)'
;MAKKGAHRTIYVYADWVGLGKPTPMGLLHSTLLRGKEIFSFEYDEASLRSRSAQTLDPDLGFFSGIQYLNDEKPNFGIFLDSSPDRWGRTLMDRREAAIARSEGRQPKNLFETDYLLGVYDGHRMGAVRFKDSPEGPFLNSSTGMAAPPWTSIRELEHASLKLEEDTTDDAENLKWINLLLAPGSSLGGARPKASVLDEQGELWIAKFPSLQDDRDIGGWEKVAYDLARKAGINVPESVTGKFYSKKHTFLTKRFDRTPQGERVHF
;
A
#
# COMPACT_ATOMS: atom_id res chain seq x y z
N MET A 1 13.35 18.08 -31.71
CA MET A 1 13.52 18.36 -30.25
C MET A 1 12.78 17.29 -29.49
N ALA A 2 13.48 16.44 -28.73
CA ALA A 2 12.84 15.43 -27.89
C ALA A 2 12.01 16.18 -26.82
N LYS A 3 10.70 15.86 -26.71
CA LYS A 3 9.89 16.35 -25.58
C LYS A 3 10.61 15.97 -24.30
N LYS A 4 11.02 16.96 -23.49
CA LYS A 4 11.51 16.72 -22.13
C LYS A 4 10.46 15.87 -21.42
N GLY A 5 10.83 14.67 -20.98
CA GLY A 5 9.91 13.80 -20.21
C GLY A 5 9.44 14.53 -18.96
N ALA A 6 8.23 14.26 -18.51
CA ALA A 6 7.75 14.79 -17.23
C ALA A 6 8.68 14.26 -16.14
N HIS A 7 9.29 15.19 -15.38
CA HIS A 7 10.17 14.88 -14.26
C HIS A 7 9.44 15.20 -12.96
N ARG A 8 9.50 14.30 -11.98
CA ARG A 8 8.92 14.48 -10.66
C ARG A 8 9.96 14.18 -9.60
N THR A 9 10.05 15.04 -8.60
CA THR A 9 10.88 14.84 -7.40
C THR A 9 9.97 14.56 -6.22
N ILE A 10 10.28 13.50 -5.46
CA ILE A 10 9.53 13.03 -4.31
C ILE A 10 10.46 13.05 -3.11
N TYR A 11 10.07 13.76 -2.07
CA TYR A 11 10.81 13.85 -0.80
C TYR A 11 10.49 12.61 0.04
N VAL A 12 11.53 11.87 0.39
CA VAL A 12 11.45 10.62 1.12
C VAL A 12 11.84 10.83 2.58
N TYR A 13 11.03 10.35 3.50
CA TYR A 13 11.22 10.46 4.93
C TYR A 13 11.19 9.08 5.59
N ALA A 14 12.05 8.89 6.58
CA ALA A 14 11.96 7.82 7.56
C ALA A 14 11.04 8.23 8.72
N ASP A 15 10.18 7.32 9.16
CA ASP A 15 9.29 7.54 10.30
C ASP A 15 9.10 6.23 11.09
N TRP A 16 10.20 5.66 11.57
CA TRP A 16 10.15 4.44 12.37
C TRP A 16 10.43 4.70 13.84
N VAL A 17 10.01 3.74 14.65
CA VAL A 17 10.22 3.76 16.11
C VAL A 17 11.67 4.09 16.46
N GLY A 18 11.86 5.00 17.40
CA GLY A 18 13.18 5.46 17.83
C GLY A 18 13.69 6.75 17.16
N LEU A 19 13.07 7.21 16.05
CA LEU A 19 13.44 8.51 15.44
C LEU A 19 12.81 9.72 16.14
N GLY A 20 11.70 9.52 16.88
CA GLY A 20 10.95 10.58 17.57
C GLY A 20 10.17 11.52 16.64
N LYS A 21 10.60 11.71 15.40
CA LYS A 21 9.89 12.48 14.37
C LYS A 21 10.31 12.02 12.97
N PRO A 22 9.45 12.23 11.94
CA PRO A 22 9.82 11.95 10.56
C PRO A 22 11.09 12.70 10.16
N THR A 23 12.07 11.97 9.65
CA THR A 23 13.41 12.49 9.31
C THR A 23 13.64 12.37 7.80
N PRO A 24 14.10 13.43 7.12
CA PRO A 24 14.44 13.35 5.69
C PRO A 24 15.48 12.26 5.43
N MET A 25 15.25 11.47 4.39
CA MET A 25 16.16 10.40 3.94
C MET A 25 16.82 10.71 2.62
N GLY A 26 16.10 11.38 1.71
CA GLY A 26 16.60 11.66 0.39
C GLY A 26 15.50 12.05 -0.60
N LEU A 27 15.86 12.04 -1.88
CA LEU A 27 14.99 12.41 -3.00
C LEU A 27 14.87 11.24 -3.97
N LEU A 28 13.64 10.82 -4.23
CA LEU A 28 13.31 9.89 -5.31
C LEU A 28 12.91 10.71 -6.54
N HIS A 29 13.62 10.54 -7.63
CA HIS A 29 13.32 11.17 -8.90
C HIS A 29 12.68 10.16 -9.84
N SER A 30 11.57 10.55 -10.47
CA SER A 30 10.93 9.81 -11.56
C SER A 30 10.99 10.65 -12.84
N THR A 31 11.38 10.03 -13.94
CA THR A 31 11.39 10.67 -15.26
C THR A 31 10.67 9.79 -16.26
N LEU A 32 9.59 10.28 -16.85
CA LEU A 32 8.84 9.54 -17.85
C LEU A 32 9.49 9.70 -19.22
N LEU A 33 10.07 8.62 -19.76
CA LEU A 33 10.69 8.56 -21.07
C LEU A 33 10.04 7.49 -21.93
N ARG A 34 9.48 7.86 -23.08
CA ARG A 34 8.88 6.92 -24.06
C ARG A 34 7.85 5.96 -23.44
N GLY A 35 7.06 6.44 -22.46
CA GLY A 35 6.03 5.62 -21.79
C GLY A 35 6.54 4.72 -20.66
N LYS A 36 7.84 4.78 -20.31
CA LYS A 36 8.43 4.08 -19.16
C LYS A 36 8.92 5.10 -18.13
N GLU A 37 8.66 4.88 -16.84
CA GLU A 37 9.29 5.63 -15.77
C GLU A 37 10.71 5.11 -15.50
N ILE A 38 11.63 6.03 -15.32
CA ILE A 38 13.02 5.78 -14.93
C ILE A 38 13.21 6.42 -13.57
N PHE A 39 13.69 5.63 -12.61
CA PHE A 39 13.91 6.06 -11.25
C PHE A 39 15.38 6.26 -10.93
N SER A 40 15.63 7.28 -10.11
CA SER A 40 16.90 7.45 -9.42
C SER A 40 16.66 7.99 -8.01
N PHE A 41 17.58 7.69 -7.11
CA PHE A 41 17.49 8.13 -5.71
C PHE A 41 18.80 8.77 -5.27
N GLU A 42 18.71 9.80 -4.44
CA GLU A 42 19.87 10.36 -3.76
C GLU A 42 19.58 10.53 -2.28
N TYR A 43 20.52 10.10 -1.43
CA TYR A 43 20.41 10.29 0.00
C TYR A 43 20.62 11.74 0.39
N ASP A 44 19.87 12.21 1.39
CA ASP A 44 20.17 13.46 2.08
C ASP A 44 21.50 13.32 2.84
N GLU A 45 22.37 14.35 2.74
CA GLU A 45 23.70 14.30 3.37
C GLU A 45 23.64 14.20 4.91
N ALA A 46 22.67 14.85 5.56
CA ALA A 46 22.50 14.76 7.00
C ALA A 46 22.04 13.36 7.41
N SER A 47 21.22 12.72 6.58
CA SER A 47 20.81 11.32 6.74
C SER A 47 22.00 10.37 6.71
N LEU A 48 22.91 10.54 5.75
CA LEU A 48 24.13 9.70 5.63
C LEU A 48 25.06 9.81 6.85
N ARG A 49 25.04 10.96 7.56
CA ARG A 49 25.86 11.20 8.74
C ARG A 49 25.17 10.81 10.05
N SER A 50 23.90 10.43 9.99
CA SER A 50 23.11 10.09 11.18
C SER A 50 23.56 8.77 11.80
N ARG A 51 23.49 8.65 13.12
CA ARG A 51 23.71 7.38 13.83
C ARG A 51 22.61 6.34 13.57
N SER A 52 21.44 6.78 13.15
CA SER A 52 20.32 5.92 12.74
C SER A 52 20.33 5.63 11.23
N ALA A 53 21.41 6.00 10.54
CA ALA A 53 21.58 5.73 9.13
C ALA A 53 21.68 4.22 8.87
N GLN A 54 20.90 3.77 7.91
CA GLN A 54 20.91 2.36 7.47
C GLN A 54 20.67 2.28 5.96
N THR A 55 21.13 1.23 5.35
CA THR A 55 20.84 0.94 3.95
C THR A 55 19.35 0.68 3.82
N LEU A 56 18.68 1.44 2.97
CA LEU A 56 17.24 1.33 2.73
C LEU A 56 16.87 0.14 1.84
N ASP A 57 17.77 -0.19 0.91
CA ASP A 57 17.50 -1.13 -0.18
C ASP A 57 18.82 -1.78 -0.63
N PRO A 58 18.84 -3.06 -0.99
CA PRO A 58 20.04 -3.70 -1.55
C PRO A 58 20.58 -3.04 -2.81
N ASP A 59 19.72 -2.38 -3.59
CA ASP A 59 20.12 -1.68 -4.82
C ASP A 59 20.56 -0.22 -4.58
N LEU A 60 20.55 0.23 -3.32
CA LEU A 60 20.99 1.56 -2.91
C LEU A 60 22.27 1.48 -2.07
N GLY A 61 23.39 1.89 -2.67
CA GLY A 61 24.64 2.06 -1.94
C GLY A 61 24.56 3.23 -0.95
N PHE A 62 25.20 3.09 0.21
CA PHE A 62 25.15 4.12 1.25
C PHE A 62 26.23 5.18 1.04
N PHE A 63 26.02 6.04 0.02
CA PHE A 63 26.92 7.15 -0.36
C PHE A 63 26.13 8.32 -0.94
N SER A 64 26.77 9.49 -1.02
CA SER A 64 26.19 10.70 -1.61
C SER A 64 26.17 10.64 -3.13
N GLY A 65 25.18 11.30 -3.74
CA GLY A 65 24.99 11.42 -5.18
C GLY A 65 23.86 10.56 -5.73
N ILE A 66 23.53 10.81 -6.99
CA ILE A 66 22.40 10.17 -7.65
C ILE A 66 22.74 8.72 -8.00
N GLN A 67 21.88 7.81 -7.60
CA GLN A 67 21.96 6.38 -7.87
C GLN A 67 20.79 5.98 -8.76
N TYR A 68 21.06 5.31 -9.86
CA TYR A 68 20.07 4.89 -10.84
C TYR A 68 19.64 3.45 -10.57
N LEU A 69 18.34 3.22 -10.73
CA LEU A 69 17.81 1.88 -10.68
C LEU A 69 18.27 1.08 -11.90
N ASN A 70 18.60 -0.20 -11.70
CA ASN A 70 18.82 -1.14 -12.78
C ASN A 70 17.50 -1.38 -13.57
N ASP A 71 17.58 -1.45 -14.90
CA ASP A 71 16.44 -1.51 -15.83
C ASP A 71 15.51 -2.73 -15.66
N GLU A 72 15.89 -3.72 -14.88
CA GLU A 72 15.11 -4.94 -14.64
C GLU A 72 13.93 -4.77 -13.67
N LYS A 73 13.95 -3.72 -12.84
CA LYS A 73 12.94 -3.46 -11.82
C LYS A 73 12.10 -2.23 -12.15
N PRO A 74 10.81 -2.20 -11.76
CA PRO A 74 9.95 -1.04 -11.97
C PRO A 74 10.26 0.12 -11.01
N ASN A 75 10.81 -0.15 -9.81
CA ASN A 75 11.29 0.82 -8.82
C ASN A 75 12.26 0.12 -7.85
N PHE A 76 12.91 0.86 -6.94
CA PHE A 76 13.66 0.28 -5.83
C PHE A 76 12.73 -0.52 -4.92
N GLY A 77 13.22 -1.63 -4.35
CA GLY A 77 12.42 -2.56 -3.55
C GLY A 77 11.67 -1.89 -2.41
N ILE A 78 12.34 -1.02 -1.65
CA ILE A 78 11.73 -0.30 -0.52
C ILE A 78 10.52 0.57 -0.95
N PHE A 79 10.55 1.13 -2.16
CA PHE A 79 9.42 1.90 -2.67
C PHE A 79 8.34 1.01 -3.25
N LEU A 80 8.70 -0.18 -3.76
CA LEU A 80 7.73 -1.20 -4.16
C LEU A 80 6.99 -1.75 -2.94
N ASP A 81 7.69 -2.02 -1.82
CA ASP A 81 7.08 -2.48 -0.57
C ASP A 81 6.14 -1.43 0.05
N SER A 82 6.40 -0.15 -0.25
CA SER A 82 5.55 0.98 0.15
C SER A 82 4.41 1.28 -0.83
N SER A 83 4.39 0.62 -2.00
CA SER A 83 3.39 0.76 -3.06
C SER A 83 2.31 -0.32 -2.93
N PRO A 84 1.14 -0.15 -3.59
CA PRO A 84 0.14 -1.21 -3.65
C PRO A 84 0.63 -2.36 -4.52
N ASP A 85 0.28 -3.58 -4.11
CA ASP A 85 0.43 -4.79 -4.92
C ASP A 85 -0.81 -4.99 -5.83
N ARG A 86 -0.92 -6.13 -6.49
CA ARG A 86 -1.92 -6.40 -7.54
C ARG A 86 -3.34 -6.00 -7.15
N TRP A 87 -3.80 -6.33 -5.94
CA TRP A 87 -5.16 -5.97 -5.50
C TRP A 87 -5.36 -4.44 -5.45
N GLY A 88 -4.47 -3.72 -4.76
CA GLY A 88 -4.55 -2.26 -4.65
C GLY A 88 -4.42 -1.56 -6.01
N ARG A 89 -3.53 -2.04 -6.88
CA ARG A 89 -3.40 -1.53 -8.25
C ARG A 89 -4.67 -1.74 -9.05
N THR A 90 -5.28 -2.93 -8.99
CA THR A 90 -6.57 -3.20 -9.64
C THR A 90 -7.66 -2.24 -9.19
N LEU A 91 -7.73 -1.92 -7.89
CA LEU A 91 -8.69 -0.94 -7.38
C LEU A 91 -8.42 0.46 -7.93
N MET A 92 -7.15 0.89 -7.97
CA MET A 92 -6.76 2.21 -8.49
C MET A 92 -7.03 2.33 -9.99
N ASP A 93 -6.73 1.31 -10.78
CA ASP A 93 -7.00 1.26 -12.22
C ASP A 93 -8.52 1.30 -12.51
N ARG A 94 -9.31 0.52 -11.79
CA ARG A 94 -10.77 0.53 -11.92
C ARG A 94 -11.37 1.87 -11.53
N ARG A 95 -10.84 2.51 -10.47
CA ARG A 95 -11.27 3.86 -10.07
C ARG A 95 -10.99 4.88 -11.16
N GLU A 96 -9.77 4.89 -11.70
CA GLU A 96 -9.41 5.80 -12.80
C GLU A 96 -10.32 5.58 -14.02
N ALA A 97 -10.57 4.33 -14.39
CA ALA A 97 -11.45 3.99 -15.50
C ALA A 97 -12.90 4.46 -15.26
N ALA A 98 -13.43 4.30 -14.05
CA ALA A 98 -14.78 4.75 -13.70
C ALA A 98 -14.90 6.29 -13.69
N ILE A 99 -13.91 7.00 -13.14
CA ILE A 99 -13.85 8.46 -13.17
C ILE A 99 -13.75 8.96 -14.61
N ALA A 100 -12.86 8.36 -15.42
CA ALA A 100 -12.71 8.77 -16.82
C ALA A 100 -14.00 8.62 -17.62
N ARG A 101 -14.76 7.55 -17.41
CA ARG A 101 -16.09 7.37 -18.03
C ARG A 101 -17.08 8.43 -17.57
N SER A 102 -17.16 8.74 -16.28
CA SER A 102 -18.05 9.78 -15.74
C SER A 102 -17.71 11.19 -16.27
N GLU A 103 -16.43 11.43 -16.56
CA GLU A 103 -15.93 12.70 -17.12
C GLU A 103 -15.91 12.73 -18.65
N GLY A 104 -16.30 11.65 -19.34
CA GLY A 104 -16.29 11.53 -20.80
C GLY A 104 -14.89 11.60 -21.44
N ARG A 105 -13.85 11.21 -20.71
CA ARG A 105 -12.45 11.19 -21.17
C ARG A 105 -11.88 9.77 -21.26
N GLN A 106 -10.75 9.63 -21.91
CA GLN A 106 -9.98 8.39 -21.87
C GLN A 106 -9.33 8.20 -20.49
N PRO A 107 -9.28 6.97 -19.95
CA PRO A 107 -8.57 6.69 -18.72
C PRO A 107 -7.07 6.96 -18.88
N LYS A 108 -6.45 7.48 -17.83
CA LYS A 108 -4.99 7.67 -17.78
C LYS A 108 -4.32 6.33 -17.49
N ASN A 109 -3.18 6.08 -18.12
CA ASN A 109 -2.29 5.02 -17.68
C ASN A 109 -1.65 5.45 -16.35
N LEU A 110 -1.85 4.67 -15.29
CA LEU A 110 -1.18 4.89 -14.01
C LEU A 110 0.24 4.31 -14.07
N PHE A 111 1.20 5.05 -13.52
CA PHE A 111 2.59 4.67 -13.42
C PHE A 111 2.97 4.32 -11.99
N GLU A 112 4.19 3.81 -11.77
CA GLU A 112 4.68 3.43 -10.43
C GLU A 112 4.60 4.59 -9.43
N THR A 113 4.88 5.82 -9.88
CA THR A 113 4.73 7.03 -9.06
C THR A 113 3.29 7.28 -8.63
N ASP A 114 2.31 7.04 -9.51
CA ASP A 114 0.88 7.23 -9.19
C ASP A 114 0.42 6.20 -8.16
N TYR A 115 0.85 4.95 -8.30
CA TYR A 115 0.57 3.90 -7.32
C TYR A 115 1.22 4.21 -5.98
N LEU A 116 2.52 4.56 -5.97
CA LEU A 116 3.25 4.88 -4.74
C LEU A 116 2.58 6.02 -3.97
N LEU A 117 2.25 7.13 -4.62
CA LEU A 117 1.71 8.32 -3.98
C LEU A 117 0.19 8.25 -3.76
N GLY A 118 -0.50 7.34 -4.44
CA GLY A 118 -1.93 7.13 -4.27
C GLY A 118 -2.33 6.41 -2.98
N VAL A 119 -1.38 5.75 -2.29
CA VAL A 119 -1.63 5.08 -1.01
C VAL A 119 -1.83 6.09 0.10
N TYR A 120 -2.89 5.91 0.91
CA TYR A 120 -3.10 6.72 2.12
C TYR A 120 -1.94 6.58 3.10
N ASP A 121 -1.34 7.70 3.46
CA ASP A 121 -0.12 7.71 4.27
C ASP A 121 -0.27 6.99 5.61
N GLY A 122 -1.38 7.20 6.32
CA GLY A 122 -1.64 6.56 7.62
C GLY A 122 -1.60 5.03 7.60
N HIS A 123 -1.93 4.42 6.46
CA HIS A 123 -2.01 2.95 6.30
C HIS A 123 -0.92 2.37 5.41
N ARG A 124 -0.03 3.20 4.87
CA ARG A 124 1.11 2.73 4.09
C ARG A 124 1.91 1.69 4.85
N MET A 125 2.29 0.62 4.17
CA MET A 125 3.15 -0.43 4.74
C MET A 125 4.54 0.13 5.07
N GLY A 126 5.10 -0.34 6.17
CA GLY A 126 6.42 0.06 6.64
C GLY A 126 6.48 1.48 7.18
N ALA A 127 7.68 2.06 7.15
CA ALA A 127 7.98 3.30 7.84
C ALA A 127 8.58 4.38 6.93
N VAL A 128 8.44 4.24 5.61
CA VAL A 128 8.84 5.26 4.63
C VAL A 128 7.62 6.10 4.26
N ARG A 129 7.81 7.43 4.24
CA ARG A 129 6.76 8.41 3.95
C ARG A 129 7.21 9.36 2.86
N PHE A 130 6.25 9.93 2.13
CA PHE A 130 6.52 10.72 0.92
C PHE A 130 5.84 12.07 0.95
N LYS A 131 6.50 13.08 0.35
CA LYS A 131 5.93 14.42 0.11
C LYS A 131 6.26 14.89 -1.30
N ASP A 132 5.43 15.78 -1.87
CA ASP A 132 5.73 16.49 -3.13
C ASP A 132 6.60 17.73 -2.89
N SER A 133 6.57 18.28 -1.68
CA SER A 133 7.39 19.43 -1.27
C SER A 133 7.78 19.31 0.20
N PRO A 134 8.90 19.90 0.64
CA PRO A 134 9.34 19.81 2.02
C PRO A 134 8.27 20.27 3.03
N GLU A 135 7.54 21.33 2.68
CA GLU A 135 6.54 21.97 3.55
C GLU A 135 5.14 21.34 3.41
N GLY A 136 4.95 20.49 2.40
CA GLY A 136 3.66 19.84 2.13
C GLY A 136 3.30 18.74 3.13
N PRO A 137 2.05 18.25 3.08
CA PRO A 137 1.64 17.10 3.86
C PRO A 137 2.28 15.81 3.35
N PHE A 138 2.28 14.76 4.17
CA PHE A 138 2.62 13.42 3.70
C PHE A 138 1.51 12.88 2.78
N LEU A 139 1.87 12.22 1.72
CA LEU A 139 0.98 11.75 0.67
C LEU A 139 0.64 10.25 0.84
N ASN A 140 -0.61 9.84 0.62
CA ASN A 140 -1.80 10.66 0.40
C ASN A 140 -2.41 11.05 1.76
N SER A 141 -2.81 12.31 1.94
CA SER A 141 -3.33 12.84 3.21
C SER A 141 -4.87 12.87 3.29
N SER A 142 -5.57 12.33 2.31
CA SER A 142 -7.04 12.32 2.28
C SER A 142 -7.61 11.45 3.42
N THR A 143 -8.21 12.06 4.42
CA THR A 143 -8.83 11.36 5.56
C THR A 143 -10.01 10.47 5.17
N GLY A 144 -10.65 10.73 4.02
CA GLY A 144 -11.67 9.83 3.45
C GLY A 144 -11.10 8.47 3.01
N MET A 145 -9.77 8.31 3.06
CA MET A 145 -9.06 7.06 2.79
C MET A 145 -8.55 6.39 4.08
N ALA A 146 -9.08 6.74 5.24
CA ALA A 146 -8.71 6.08 6.50
C ALA A 146 -9.34 4.68 6.62
N ALA A 147 -8.68 3.75 7.36
CA ALA A 147 -9.21 2.41 7.57
C ALA A 147 -10.55 2.49 8.33
N PRO A 148 -11.57 1.77 7.87
CA PRO A 148 -12.82 1.67 8.58
C PRO A 148 -12.66 0.80 9.84
N PRO A 149 -13.58 0.94 10.81
CA PRO A 149 -13.59 0.08 11.98
C PRO A 149 -13.92 -1.38 11.59
N TRP A 150 -13.56 -2.31 12.46
CA TRP A 150 -13.81 -3.75 12.31
C TRP A 150 -15.29 -4.09 12.04
N THR A 151 -16.20 -3.30 12.58
CA THR A 151 -17.64 -3.45 12.34
C THR A 151 -18.04 -3.35 10.85
N SER A 152 -17.20 -2.74 10.02
CA SER A 152 -17.43 -2.62 8.57
C SER A 152 -16.96 -3.85 7.76
N ILE A 153 -16.39 -4.89 8.37
CA ILE A 153 -15.83 -6.05 7.65
C ILE A 153 -16.89 -6.71 6.77
N ARG A 154 -18.13 -6.83 7.24
CA ARG A 154 -19.24 -7.41 6.46
C ARG A 154 -19.51 -6.62 5.18
N GLU A 155 -19.51 -5.29 5.26
CA GLU A 155 -19.73 -4.41 4.11
C GLU A 155 -18.56 -4.45 3.13
N LEU A 156 -17.32 -4.49 3.65
CA LEU A 156 -16.10 -4.61 2.83
C LEU A 156 -16.04 -5.96 2.10
N GLU A 157 -16.38 -7.06 2.77
CA GLU A 157 -16.45 -8.39 2.13
C GLU A 157 -17.51 -8.40 1.03
N HIS A 158 -18.70 -7.84 1.29
CA HIS A 158 -19.75 -7.70 0.28
C HIS A 158 -19.26 -6.87 -0.91
N ALA A 159 -18.66 -5.71 -0.66
CA ALA A 159 -18.12 -4.86 -1.72
C ALA A 159 -17.07 -5.57 -2.58
N SER A 160 -16.19 -6.37 -1.95
CA SER A 160 -15.16 -7.11 -2.69
C SER A 160 -15.75 -8.17 -3.63
N LEU A 161 -16.78 -8.90 -3.17
CA LEU A 161 -17.48 -9.88 -4.00
C LEU A 161 -18.27 -9.22 -5.13
N LYS A 162 -18.90 -8.08 -4.87
CA LYS A 162 -19.60 -7.30 -5.93
C LYS A 162 -18.66 -6.82 -7.02
N LEU A 163 -17.46 -6.37 -6.66
CA LEU A 163 -16.45 -5.99 -7.66
C LEU A 163 -15.93 -7.17 -8.49
N GLU A 164 -15.94 -8.40 -7.95
CA GLU A 164 -15.58 -9.59 -8.71
C GLU A 164 -16.70 -10.07 -9.63
N GLU A 165 -17.98 -9.79 -9.32
CA GLU A 165 -19.13 -10.13 -10.19
C GLU A 165 -19.13 -9.33 -11.50
N ASP A 166 -18.52 -8.11 -11.50
CA ASP A 166 -18.42 -7.19 -12.65
C ASP A 166 -19.76 -6.91 -13.38
N THR A 167 -20.88 -6.99 -12.65
CA THR A 167 -22.26 -6.93 -13.21
C THR A 167 -22.98 -5.62 -12.91
N THR A 168 -22.38 -4.72 -12.11
CA THR A 168 -22.99 -3.47 -11.64
C THR A 168 -22.71 -2.30 -12.58
N ASP A 169 -23.55 -1.28 -12.53
CA ASP A 169 -23.32 -0.05 -13.29
C ASP A 169 -22.08 0.72 -12.75
N ASP A 170 -21.60 1.68 -13.54
CA ASP A 170 -20.38 2.44 -13.20
C ASP A 170 -20.49 3.22 -11.90
N ALA A 171 -21.66 3.74 -11.53
CA ALA A 171 -21.87 4.53 -10.32
C ALA A 171 -21.80 3.63 -9.07
N GLU A 172 -22.43 2.46 -9.13
CA GLU A 172 -22.39 1.49 -8.05
C GLU A 172 -21.00 0.88 -7.91
N ASN A 173 -20.34 0.54 -9.02
CA ASN A 173 -18.95 0.08 -9.03
C ASN A 173 -18.01 1.10 -8.39
N LEU A 174 -18.15 2.38 -8.71
CA LEU A 174 -17.32 3.44 -8.12
C LEU A 174 -17.52 3.54 -6.60
N LYS A 175 -18.75 3.36 -6.12
CA LYS A 175 -19.05 3.30 -4.68
C LYS A 175 -18.27 2.16 -3.99
N TRP A 176 -18.33 0.94 -4.55
CA TRP A 176 -17.62 -0.23 -3.99
C TRP A 176 -16.11 -0.09 -4.08
N ILE A 177 -15.59 0.44 -5.19
CA ILE A 177 -14.17 0.71 -5.36
C ILE A 177 -13.69 1.70 -4.30
N ASN A 178 -14.39 2.82 -4.08
CA ASN A 178 -14.00 3.82 -3.11
C ASN A 178 -14.04 3.28 -1.67
N LEU A 179 -15.01 2.42 -1.34
CA LEU A 179 -15.07 1.77 -0.04
C LEU A 179 -13.87 0.86 0.23
N LEU A 180 -13.37 0.17 -0.80
CA LEU A 180 -12.25 -0.78 -0.67
C LEU A 180 -10.88 -0.13 -0.91
N LEU A 181 -10.81 0.93 -1.72
CA LEU A 181 -9.54 1.53 -2.12
C LEU A 181 -8.77 2.09 -0.92
N ALA A 182 -9.48 2.80 -0.05
CA ALA A 182 -8.87 3.41 1.12
C ALA A 182 -8.15 2.37 2.01
N PRO A 183 -8.85 1.32 2.49
CA PRO A 183 -8.23 0.33 3.36
C PRO A 183 -7.41 -0.73 2.61
N GLY A 184 -7.60 -0.92 1.30
CA GLY A 184 -6.98 -1.99 0.51
C GLY A 184 -5.74 -1.60 -0.26
N SER A 185 -5.48 -0.32 -0.46
CA SER A 185 -4.48 0.16 -1.41
C SER A 185 -3.02 -0.10 -1.01
N SER A 186 -2.71 -0.31 0.27
CA SER A 186 -1.31 -0.46 0.73
C SER A 186 -0.88 -1.90 1.00
N LEU A 187 -1.75 -2.87 0.73
CA LEU A 187 -1.52 -4.27 1.15
C LEU A 187 -1.02 -5.14 0.00
N GLY A 188 -0.06 -6.03 0.30
CA GLY A 188 0.52 -6.96 -0.66
C GLY A 188 -0.43 -8.09 -1.13
N GLY A 189 -0.18 -8.65 -2.32
CA GLY A 189 -0.87 -9.81 -2.90
C GLY A 189 -2.10 -9.48 -3.75
N ALA A 190 -2.62 -10.52 -4.46
CA ALA A 190 -3.70 -10.39 -5.45
C ALA A 190 -5.10 -10.62 -4.88
N ARG A 191 -5.21 -11.23 -3.69
CA ARG A 191 -6.49 -11.56 -3.07
C ARG A 191 -7.18 -10.32 -2.52
N PRO A 192 -8.53 -10.22 -2.58
CA PRO A 192 -9.29 -9.15 -1.97
C PRO A 192 -8.97 -8.98 -0.48
N LYS A 193 -8.63 -7.79 -0.06
CA LYS A 193 -8.26 -7.49 1.32
C LYS A 193 -8.44 -6.02 1.66
N ALA A 194 -8.49 -5.73 2.96
CA ALA A 194 -8.56 -4.37 3.48
C ALA A 194 -7.84 -4.23 4.83
N SER A 195 -7.32 -3.04 5.12
CA SER A 195 -6.95 -2.66 6.48
C SER A 195 -8.20 -2.28 7.26
N VAL A 196 -8.30 -2.74 8.50
CA VAL A 196 -9.38 -2.40 9.43
C VAL A 196 -8.79 -2.06 10.79
N LEU A 197 -9.53 -1.29 11.57
CA LEU A 197 -9.16 -0.95 12.96
C LEU A 197 -10.00 -1.78 13.93
N ASP A 198 -9.35 -2.40 14.91
CA ASP A 198 -10.05 -3.03 16.03
C ASP A 198 -10.58 -1.98 17.03
N GLU A 199 -11.19 -2.46 18.13
CA GLU A 199 -11.73 -1.60 19.18
C GLU A 199 -10.64 -0.80 19.92
N GLN A 200 -9.40 -1.25 19.89
CA GLN A 200 -8.25 -0.60 20.47
C GLN A 200 -7.59 0.41 19.51
N GLY A 201 -8.06 0.49 18.27
CA GLY A 201 -7.49 1.34 17.21
C GLY A 201 -6.24 0.75 16.55
N GLU A 202 -5.98 -0.54 16.74
CA GLU A 202 -4.85 -1.22 16.12
C GLU A 202 -5.19 -1.68 14.70
N LEU A 203 -4.20 -1.63 13.81
CA LEU A 203 -4.37 -2.00 12.40
C LEU A 203 -4.29 -3.51 12.18
N TRP A 204 -5.30 -4.04 11.49
CA TRP A 204 -5.38 -5.41 11.02
C TRP A 204 -5.55 -5.48 9.52
N ILE A 205 -5.21 -6.64 8.95
CA ILE A 205 -5.48 -6.99 7.56
C ILE A 205 -6.61 -8.00 7.55
N ALA A 206 -7.74 -7.65 6.92
CA ALA A 206 -8.81 -8.58 6.60
C ALA A 206 -8.62 -9.10 5.17
N LYS A 207 -8.47 -10.41 4.99
CA LYS A 207 -8.40 -11.09 3.69
C LYS A 207 -9.73 -11.76 3.43
N PHE A 208 -10.43 -11.26 2.41
CA PHE A 208 -11.80 -11.67 2.09
C PHE A 208 -11.83 -12.93 1.24
N PRO A 209 -12.95 -13.72 1.31
CA PRO A 209 -13.25 -14.71 0.30
C PRO A 209 -13.31 -14.12 -1.10
N SER A 210 -12.95 -14.91 -2.12
CA SER A 210 -13.14 -14.59 -3.53
C SER A 210 -14.22 -15.50 -4.13
N LEU A 211 -14.89 -15.02 -5.18
CA LEU A 211 -15.82 -15.85 -5.97
C LEU A 211 -15.12 -17.03 -6.63
N GLN A 212 -13.84 -16.90 -6.91
CA GLN A 212 -13.02 -17.94 -7.55
C GLN A 212 -12.51 -18.99 -6.56
N ASP A 213 -12.76 -18.85 -5.27
CA ASP A 213 -12.33 -19.82 -4.28
C ASP A 213 -13.13 -21.14 -4.42
N ASP A 214 -12.47 -22.26 -4.67
CA ASP A 214 -13.04 -23.60 -4.66
C ASP A 214 -13.21 -24.17 -3.25
N ARG A 215 -12.50 -23.63 -2.27
CA ARG A 215 -12.48 -24.04 -0.87
C ARG A 215 -12.42 -22.83 0.06
N ASP A 216 -12.45 -23.08 1.35
CA ASP A 216 -12.39 -22.05 2.41
C ASP A 216 -10.94 -21.62 2.66
N ILE A 217 -10.41 -20.73 1.80
CA ILE A 217 -9.01 -20.29 1.86
C ILE A 217 -8.71 -19.57 3.17
N GLY A 218 -9.62 -18.70 3.66
CA GLY A 218 -9.43 -18.00 4.94
C GLY A 218 -9.33 -18.96 6.13
N GLY A 219 -10.15 -20.01 6.12
CA GLY A 219 -10.05 -21.09 7.13
C GLY A 219 -8.73 -21.84 7.06
N TRP A 220 -8.26 -22.19 5.85
CA TRP A 220 -6.95 -22.84 5.67
C TRP A 220 -5.78 -21.94 6.06
N GLU A 221 -5.85 -20.66 5.79
CA GLU A 221 -4.82 -19.70 6.23
C GLU A 221 -4.72 -19.66 7.77
N LYS A 222 -5.87 -19.70 8.47
CA LYS A 222 -5.88 -19.80 9.94
C LYS A 222 -5.21 -21.08 10.44
N VAL A 223 -5.50 -22.21 9.82
CA VAL A 223 -4.84 -23.49 10.16
C VAL A 223 -3.33 -23.37 10.01
N ALA A 224 -2.84 -22.80 8.91
CA ALA A 224 -1.41 -22.61 8.67
C ALA A 224 -0.76 -21.71 9.76
N TYR A 225 -1.43 -20.62 10.15
CA TYR A 225 -0.96 -19.74 11.23
C TYR A 225 -0.92 -20.45 12.59
N ASP A 226 -1.95 -21.25 12.92
CA ASP A 226 -1.98 -21.99 14.17
C ASP A 226 -0.90 -23.08 14.23
N LEU A 227 -0.61 -23.74 13.12
CA LEU A 227 0.49 -24.69 13.00
C LEU A 227 1.86 -23.98 13.12
N ALA A 228 2.04 -22.85 12.47
CA ALA A 228 3.28 -22.05 12.58
C ALA A 228 3.52 -21.65 14.05
N ARG A 229 2.49 -21.16 14.74
CA ARG A 229 2.58 -20.81 16.17
C ARG A 229 2.93 -22.03 17.04
N LYS A 230 2.30 -23.18 16.79
CA LYS A 230 2.63 -24.44 17.50
C LYS A 230 4.04 -24.93 17.22
N ALA A 231 4.58 -24.65 16.03
CA ALA A 231 5.96 -24.94 15.68
C ALA A 231 6.99 -23.94 16.26
N GLY A 232 6.53 -22.96 17.06
CA GLY A 232 7.41 -21.95 17.67
C GLY A 232 7.79 -20.79 16.74
N ILE A 233 7.16 -20.67 15.56
CA ILE A 233 7.38 -19.54 14.66
C ILE A 233 6.63 -18.34 15.21
N ASN A 234 7.33 -17.20 15.30
CA ASN A 234 6.70 -15.95 15.68
C ASN A 234 5.82 -15.43 14.53
N VAL A 235 4.51 -15.51 14.70
CA VAL A 235 3.51 -15.00 13.75
C VAL A 235 2.61 -13.99 14.46
N PRO A 236 2.11 -12.96 13.75
CA PRO A 236 1.17 -12.00 14.31
C PRO A 236 -0.10 -12.68 14.84
N GLU A 237 -0.82 -11.97 15.69
CA GLU A 237 -2.14 -12.40 16.12
C GLU A 237 -3.09 -12.56 14.92
N SER A 238 -3.92 -13.61 14.94
CA SER A 238 -4.86 -13.89 13.85
C SER A 238 -6.16 -14.48 14.35
N VAL A 239 -7.25 -14.10 13.69
CA VAL A 239 -8.60 -14.62 13.93
C VAL A 239 -9.30 -14.88 12.60
N THR A 240 -10.42 -15.61 12.65
CA THR A 240 -11.29 -15.80 11.48
C THR A 240 -12.74 -15.58 11.86
N GLY A 241 -13.53 -15.14 10.89
CA GLY A 241 -14.98 -15.00 11.03
C GLY A 241 -15.70 -15.17 9.70
N LYS A 242 -16.99 -15.47 9.76
CA LYS A 242 -17.89 -15.45 8.60
C LYS A 242 -18.77 -14.22 8.70
N PHE A 243 -18.59 -13.26 7.81
CA PHE A 243 -19.25 -11.96 7.92
C PHE A 243 -20.38 -11.78 6.91
N TYR A 244 -20.12 -12.02 5.63
CA TYR A 244 -21.12 -11.91 4.57
C TYR A 244 -21.35 -13.26 3.87
N SER A 245 -20.28 -13.91 3.42
CA SER A 245 -20.35 -15.20 2.74
C SER A 245 -20.33 -16.39 3.69
N LYS A 246 -20.41 -17.62 3.16
CA LYS A 246 -20.27 -18.86 3.92
C LYS A 246 -18.81 -19.24 4.22
N LYS A 247 -17.84 -18.61 3.52
CA LYS A 247 -16.41 -18.83 3.70
C LYS A 247 -15.86 -17.88 4.76
N HIS A 248 -14.69 -18.22 5.32
CA HIS A 248 -14.08 -17.38 6.34
C HIS A 248 -13.29 -16.20 5.72
N THR A 249 -13.48 -15.01 6.29
CA THR A 249 -12.50 -13.94 6.22
C THR A 249 -11.41 -14.21 7.25
N PHE A 250 -10.16 -14.20 6.82
CA PHE A 250 -8.99 -14.31 7.70
C PHE A 250 -8.52 -12.91 8.09
N LEU A 251 -8.25 -12.69 9.38
CA LEU A 251 -7.76 -11.44 9.91
C LEU A 251 -6.43 -11.66 10.62
N THR A 252 -5.47 -10.78 10.37
CA THR A 252 -4.17 -10.78 11.05
C THR A 252 -3.75 -9.37 11.42
N LYS A 253 -3.23 -9.24 12.64
CA LYS A 253 -2.70 -7.98 13.13
C LYS A 253 -1.49 -7.55 12.32
N ARG A 254 -1.36 -6.27 12.02
CA ARG A 254 -0.19 -5.76 11.29
C ARG A 254 1.03 -5.75 12.19
N PHE A 255 2.14 -6.25 11.67
CA PHE A 255 3.42 -6.31 12.38
C PHE A 255 4.26 -5.03 12.22
N ASP A 256 3.90 -4.19 11.27
CA ASP A 256 4.61 -2.95 10.95
C ASP A 256 4.10 -1.72 11.76
N ARG A 257 3.40 -2.00 12.85
CA ARG A 257 2.97 -1.00 13.84
C ARG A 257 3.20 -1.48 15.25
N THR A 258 3.60 -0.56 16.13
CA THR A 258 3.58 -0.80 17.58
C THR A 258 2.14 -0.67 18.10
N PRO A 259 1.84 -1.14 19.33
CA PRO A 259 0.54 -0.89 19.97
C PRO A 259 0.20 0.59 20.13
N GLN A 260 1.19 1.48 20.15
CA GLN A 260 1.02 2.93 20.18
C GLN A 260 0.83 3.56 18.80
N GLY A 261 0.79 2.73 17.73
CA GLY A 261 0.60 3.17 16.36
C GLY A 261 1.87 3.68 15.65
N GLU A 262 3.04 3.61 16.30
CA GLU A 262 4.31 3.97 15.69
C GLU A 262 4.66 2.98 14.57
N ARG A 263 5.33 3.46 13.54
CA ARG A 263 5.73 2.64 12.39
C ARG A 263 6.96 1.80 12.72
N VAL A 264 6.96 0.56 12.26
CA VAL A 264 8.11 -0.34 12.31
C VAL A 264 8.64 -0.51 10.88
N HIS A 265 9.94 -0.28 10.72
CA HIS A 265 10.63 -0.60 9.47
C HIS A 265 11.02 -2.09 9.45
N PHE A 266 10.91 -2.76 8.31
CA PHE A 266 11.21 -4.18 8.11
C PHE A 266 11.93 -4.39 6.78
#